data_e1c207c0f6c784077f458c9a6bdcc512
#
_entry.id   e1c207c0f6c784077f458c9a6bdcc512
#
_cell.length_a   1.000
_cell.length_b   1.000
_cell.length_c   1.000
_cell.angle_alpha   90.00
_cell.angle_beta   90.00
_cell.angle_gamma   90.00
#
_symmetry.space_group_name_H-M   'P 1'
#
loop_
_entity.id
_entity.type
_entity.pdbx_description
1 polymer ?
#
loop_
_entity_poly.entity_id
_entity_poly.type
_entity_poly.pdbx_seq_one_letter_code
_entity_poly.pdbx_strand_id
1 'polypeptide(L)'
;MLDALHLPGMTRGNVQVFTRVSTVTNTQWLTWQKPRGVSMLQAIVIGGGGGGGGGFTRAAAAAGGGGGGGGSSAVTRITIPAVCVPDQLFIQVGAGGQGVGSGGGTAGSGVLSYICIAPDTAAANTLAVSGAAAAVGGGTGTGAAVGAAGTAGTIATIGAMPLAGLGQFAFIAGQIGIAGGAVAGAAGGAQTIPVTSVLTTGGAGGAGTTSADFAGGGFTAITASLLSEARPATPAAGTVAGSGGFLLGPPRYPLFSFGGCGGSAANATAGGAGGNGGPGSGGGGGGAGTTGGRGGDGGGGLVIICAW
;
A
#
# COMPACT_ATOMS: atom_id res chain seq x y z
N MET A 1 15.12 -17.92 -7.81
CA MET A 1 13.69 -17.85 -8.17
C MET A 1 13.10 -19.22 -7.89
N LEU A 2 12.28 -19.38 -6.85
CA LEU A 2 11.50 -20.59 -6.66
C LEU A 2 10.37 -20.54 -7.68
N ASP A 3 10.57 -21.21 -8.80
CA ASP A 3 9.51 -21.43 -9.78
C ASP A 3 8.52 -22.41 -9.15
N ALA A 4 7.31 -21.91 -8.94
CA ALA A 4 6.23 -22.70 -8.37
C ALA A 4 5.95 -23.98 -9.19
N LEU A 5 6.33 -24.02 -10.45
CA LEU A 5 6.19 -25.19 -11.34
C LEU A 5 7.26 -26.28 -11.11
N HIS A 6 8.33 -25.97 -10.38
CA HIS A 6 9.43 -26.90 -10.10
C HIS A 6 9.48 -27.38 -8.64
N LEU A 7 8.50 -27.02 -7.81
CA LEU A 7 8.38 -27.61 -6.49
C LEU A 7 7.98 -29.09 -6.60
N PRO A 8 8.70 -30.02 -5.94
CA PRO A 8 8.36 -31.44 -5.96
C PRO A 8 6.89 -31.64 -5.51
N GLY A 9 6.08 -32.24 -6.37
CA GLY A 9 4.70 -32.57 -6.06
C GLY A 9 3.65 -31.50 -6.36
N MET A 10 3.95 -30.46 -7.15
CA MET A 10 3.00 -29.40 -7.52
C MET A 10 1.75 -29.83 -8.30
N THR A 11 1.66 -31.05 -8.75
CA THR A 11 0.39 -31.62 -9.20
C THR A 11 -0.68 -31.64 -8.09
N ARG A 12 -0.30 -31.32 -6.82
CA ARG A 12 -1.18 -31.24 -5.65
C ARG A 12 -1.11 -29.88 -4.91
N GLY A 13 -0.32 -28.92 -5.40
CA GLY A 13 -0.23 -27.60 -4.80
C GLY A 13 -1.55 -26.83 -4.94
N ASN A 14 -2.12 -26.38 -3.82
CA ASN A 14 -3.30 -25.53 -3.79
C ASN A 14 -2.88 -24.11 -3.43
N VAL A 15 -3.11 -23.17 -4.35
CA VAL A 15 -2.86 -21.74 -4.13
C VAL A 15 -4.20 -21.02 -4.11
N GLN A 16 -4.50 -20.36 -3.00
CA GLN A 16 -5.69 -19.52 -2.86
C GLN A 16 -5.28 -18.09 -2.56
N VAL A 17 -5.93 -17.15 -3.25
CA VAL A 17 -5.67 -15.72 -3.15
C VAL A 17 -6.93 -15.03 -2.66
N PHE A 18 -6.81 -14.32 -1.54
CA PHE A 18 -7.89 -13.55 -0.92
C PHE A 18 -7.58 -12.08 -1.08
N THR A 19 -8.45 -11.35 -1.77
CA THR A 19 -8.31 -9.92 -2.04
C THR A 19 -9.49 -9.16 -1.51
N ARG A 20 -9.29 -7.87 -1.28
CA ARG A 20 -10.35 -6.96 -0.95
C ARG A 20 -10.38 -5.79 -1.93
N VAL A 21 -11.55 -5.51 -2.47
CA VAL A 21 -11.80 -4.45 -3.45
C VAL A 21 -12.41 -3.20 -2.80
N SER A 22 -12.92 -3.31 -1.56
CA SER A 22 -13.63 -2.22 -0.89
C SER A 22 -12.73 -1.45 0.09
N THR A 23 -12.82 -0.12 0.05
CA THR A 23 -12.23 0.81 1.04
C THR A 23 -13.07 0.92 2.32
N VAL A 24 -14.25 0.29 2.36
CA VAL A 24 -15.12 0.28 3.54
C VAL A 24 -14.56 -0.70 4.57
N THR A 25 -14.37 -0.24 5.80
CA THR A 25 -14.05 -1.11 6.94
C THR A 25 -15.18 -2.11 7.12
N ASN A 26 -14.89 -3.39 6.97
CA ASN A 26 -15.82 -4.42 7.32
C ASN A 26 -15.06 -5.57 7.97
N THR A 27 -15.75 -6.27 8.82
CA THR A 27 -15.26 -7.39 9.62
C THR A 27 -15.60 -8.73 8.97
N GLN A 28 -15.74 -8.77 7.64
CA GLN A 28 -16.09 -10.01 6.97
C GLN A 28 -14.94 -11.00 7.03
N TRP A 29 -15.24 -12.18 7.56
CA TRP A 29 -14.36 -13.31 7.58
C TRP A 29 -14.61 -14.22 6.38
N LEU A 30 -13.53 -14.56 5.69
CA LEU A 30 -13.47 -15.58 4.65
C LEU A 30 -12.94 -16.87 5.28
N THR A 31 -13.26 -18.02 4.69
CA THR A 31 -12.79 -19.31 5.19
C THR A 31 -11.86 -19.96 4.18
N TRP A 32 -10.79 -20.56 4.70
CA TRP A 32 -9.92 -21.45 3.95
C TRP A 32 -10.03 -22.86 4.55
N GLN A 33 -10.20 -23.85 3.68
CA GLN A 33 -10.24 -25.25 4.07
C GLN A 33 -8.92 -25.92 3.68
N LYS A 34 -8.30 -26.61 4.65
CA LYS A 34 -7.06 -27.33 4.43
C LYS A 34 -7.27 -28.48 3.43
N PRO A 35 -6.55 -28.50 2.28
CA PRO A 35 -6.63 -29.61 1.35
C PRO A 35 -6.09 -30.90 1.99
N ARG A 36 -6.67 -32.03 1.62
CA ARG A 36 -6.20 -33.33 2.11
C ARG A 36 -4.83 -33.69 1.52
N GLY A 37 -3.98 -34.27 2.35
CA GLY A 37 -2.68 -34.80 1.93
C GLY A 37 -1.60 -33.75 1.76
N VAL A 38 -1.83 -32.50 2.20
CA VAL A 38 -0.79 -31.47 2.24
C VAL A 38 0.10 -31.67 3.48
N SER A 39 1.41 -31.42 3.31
CA SER A 39 2.41 -31.52 4.37
C SER A 39 2.85 -30.16 4.90
N MET A 40 2.79 -29.13 4.07
CA MET A 40 3.24 -27.79 4.40
C MET A 40 2.21 -26.74 3.98
N LEU A 41 2.22 -25.62 4.71
CA LEU A 41 1.47 -24.41 4.37
C LEU A 41 2.43 -23.22 4.36
N GLN A 42 2.37 -22.40 3.33
CA GLN A 42 2.99 -21.08 3.28
C GLN A 42 1.90 -20.03 3.10
N ALA A 43 1.97 -18.97 3.87
CA ALA A 43 1.09 -17.83 3.68
C ALA A 43 1.87 -16.52 3.59
N ILE A 44 1.37 -15.60 2.77
CA ILE A 44 1.80 -14.20 2.68
C ILE A 44 0.61 -13.34 3.06
N VAL A 45 0.78 -12.50 4.09
CA VAL A 45 -0.26 -11.65 4.65
C VAL A 45 0.15 -10.18 4.49
N ILE A 46 -0.59 -9.43 3.69
CA ILE A 46 -0.39 -8.02 3.38
C ILE A 46 -1.62 -7.24 3.87
N GLY A 47 -1.43 -6.22 4.69
CA GLY A 47 -2.51 -5.33 5.14
C GLY A 47 -2.88 -4.29 4.09
N GLY A 48 -3.84 -3.43 4.37
CA GLY A 48 -4.18 -2.27 3.54
C GLY A 48 -3.15 -1.15 3.66
N GLY A 49 -2.90 -0.43 2.56
CA GLY A 49 -2.10 0.80 2.54
C GLY A 49 -2.91 2.02 3.00
N GLY A 50 -2.25 3.09 3.42
CA GLY A 50 -2.86 4.38 3.76
C GLY A 50 -3.26 5.18 2.52
N GLY A 51 -4.32 6.00 2.61
CA GLY A 51 -4.74 6.91 1.54
C GLY A 51 -3.81 8.12 1.40
N GLY A 52 -3.84 8.81 0.27
CA GLY A 52 -3.13 10.07 0.05
C GLY A 52 -3.91 11.29 0.53
N GLY A 53 -3.21 12.34 0.98
CA GLY A 53 -3.77 13.64 1.33
C GLY A 53 -4.13 14.47 0.11
N GLY A 54 -5.12 15.38 0.24
CA GLY A 54 -5.51 16.28 -0.85
C GLY A 54 -4.52 17.44 -1.03
N GLY A 55 -4.46 18.01 -2.23
CA GLY A 55 -3.78 19.27 -2.50
C GLY A 55 -4.59 20.47 -2.01
N PHE A 56 -3.95 21.60 -1.81
CA PHE A 56 -4.60 22.82 -1.34
C PHE A 56 -5.43 23.50 -2.43
N THR A 57 -6.65 23.90 -2.08
CA THR A 57 -7.49 24.77 -2.92
C THR A 57 -7.12 26.23 -2.67
N ARG A 58 -6.81 26.99 -3.73
CA ARG A 58 -6.30 28.37 -3.66
C ARG A 58 -6.79 29.24 -4.81
N ALA A 59 -6.70 30.53 -4.68
CA ALA A 59 -6.86 31.42 -5.82
C ALA A 59 -5.67 31.27 -6.79
N ALA A 60 -5.85 31.64 -8.06
CA ALA A 60 -4.75 31.68 -9.01
C ALA A 60 -3.62 32.58 -8.48
N ALA A 61 -2.37 32.21 -8.77
CA ALA A 61 -1.14 32.85 -8.32
C ALA A 61 -0.93 32.94 -6.79
N ALA A 62 -1.80 32.32 -5.97
CA ALA A 62 -1.57 32.19 -4.54
C ALA A 62 -0.72 30.94 -4.25
N ALA A 63 -0.07 30.89 -3.08
CA ALA A 63 0.70 29.75 -2.63
C ALA A 63 -0.20 28.59 -2.21
N GLY A 64 0.22 27.34 -2.52
CA GLY A 64 -0.51 26.15 -2.10
C GLY A 64 0.36 24.90 -2.12
N GLY A 65 0.36 24.18 -1.00
CA GLY A 65 1.10 22.93 -0.82
C GLY A 65 0.38 21.74 -1.45
N GLY A 66 1.16 20.78 -1.97
CA GLY A 66 0.66 19.49 -2.41
C GLY A 66 0.31 18.59 -1.23
N GLY A 67 -0.55 17.60 -1.44
CA GLY A 67 -0.89 16.56 -0.47
C GLY A 67 0.24 15.54 -0.31
N GLY A 68 0.36 14.93 0.87
CA GLY A 68 1.29 13.84 1.12
C GLY A 68 0.77 12.50 0.62
N GLY A 69 1.65 11.60 0.17
CA GLY A 69 1.31 10.21 -0.13
C GLY A 69 1.11 9.38 1.15
N GLY A 70 0.28 8.36 1.08
CA GLY A 70 0.04 7.40 2.18
C GLY A 70 1.18 6.42 2.36
N GLY A 71 1.32 5.85 3.55
CA GLY A 71 2.27 4.77 3.81
C GLY A 71 1.81 3.42 3.27
N SER A 72 2.71 2.47 3.09
CA SER A 72 2.39 1.09 2.75
C SER A 72 2.30 0.19 3.96
N SER A 73 1.55 -0.92 3.85
CA SER A 73 1.44 -1.95 4.87
C SER A 73 2.77 -2.70 5.07
N ALA A 74 2.95 -3.24 6.27
CA ALA A 74 3.89 -4.31 6.53
C ALA A 74 3.37 -5.63 5.97
N VAL A 75 4.29 -6.61 5.83
CA VAL A 75 4.02 -7.93 5.28
C VAL A 75 4.58 -9.00 6.21
N THR A 76 3.77 -10.02 6.49
CA THR A 76 4.17 -11.22 7.20
C THR A 76 4.15 -12.42 6.26
N ARG A 77 5.22 -13.20 6.25
CA ARG A 77 5.29 -14.53 5.63
C ARG A 77 5.42 -15.57 6.73
N ILE A 78 4.65 -16.64 6.58
CA ILE A 78 4.75 -17.81 7.46
C ILE A 78 4.87 -19.07 6.62
N THR A 79 5.75 -19.98 7.05
CA THR A 79 5.82 -21.35 6.54
C THR A 79 5.70 -22.29 7.74
N ILE A 80 4.71 -23.18 7.73
CA ILE A 80 4.36 -24.03 8.87
C ILE A 80 3.97 -25.45 8.40
N PRO A 81 4.33 -26.51 9.14
CA PRO A 81 3.84 -27.86 8.87
C PRO A 81 2.30 -27.91 8.93
N ALA A 82 1.67 -28.51 7.93
CA ALA A 82 0.21 -28.57 7.84
C ALA A 82 -0.45 -29.32 9.01
N VAL A 83 0.29 -30.22 9.67
CA VAL A 83 -0.18 -30.91 10.87
C VAL A 83 -0.40 -29.97 12.07
N CYS A 84 0.31 -28.84 12.10
CA CYS A 84 0.17 -27.83 13.15
C CYS A 84 -0.98 -26.84 12.89
N VAL A 85 -1.67 -26.96 11.77
CA VAL A 85 -2.73 -26.02 11.36
C VAL A 85 -4.08 -26.74 11.37
N PRO A 86 -5.14 -26.13 11.95
CA PRO A 86 -6.49 -26.68 11.90
C PRO A 86 -6.98 -26.92 10.47
N ASP A 87 -8.01 -27.74 10.30
CA ASP A 87 -8.60 -28.03 8.99
C ASP A 87 -9.30 -26.81 8.36
N GLN A 88 -9.67 -25.85 9.20
CA GLN A 88 -10.28 -24.57 8.76
C GLN A 88 -9.51 -23.39 9.37
N LEU A 89 -9.24 -22.39 8.52
CA LEU A 89 -8.73 -21.08 8.93
C LEU A 89 -9.70 -19.98 8.52
N PHE A 90 -9.72 -18.91 9.30
CA PHE A 90 -10.49 -17.71 9.05
C PHE A 90 -9.56 -16.58 8.60
N ILE A 91 -9.95 -15.90 7.52
CA ILE A 91 -9.13 -14.88 6.86
C ILE A 91 -9.90 -13.57 6.85
N GLN A 92 -9.29 -12.53 7.37
CA GLN A 92 -9.77 -11.16 7.24
C GLN A 92 -8.76 -10.37 6.41
N VAL A 93 -9.21 -9.83 5.28
CA VAL A 93 -8.37 -9.00 4.40
C VAL A 93 -8.63 -7.54 4.72
N GLY A 94 -7.57 -6.79 5.07
CA GLY A 94 -7.66 -5.39 5.45
C GLY A 94 -8.10 -4.48 4.30
N ALA A 95 -8.89 -3.45 4.60
CA ALA A 95 -9.23 -2.39 3.65
C ALA A 95 -8.05 -1.43 3.46
N GLY A 96 -7.95 -0.80 2.29
CA GLY A 96 -7.11 0.37 2.07
C GLY A 96 -7.73 1.62 2.69
N GLY A 97 -6.90 2.58 3.09
CA GLY A 97 -7.34 3.89 3.58
C GLY A 97 -7.89 4.75 2.44
N GLN A 98 -8.94 5.51 2.70
CA GLN A 98 -9.49 6.44 1.71
C GLN A 98 -8.60 7.68 1.60
N GLY A 99 -8.35 8.13 0.36
CA GLY A 99 -7.76 9.44 0.10
C GLY A 99 -8.74 10.56 0.44
N VAL A 100 -8.24 11.75 0.73
CA VAL A 100 -9.07 12.92 1.08
C VAL A 100 -8.93 14.05 0.08
N GLY A 101 -9.97 14.88 -0.03
CA GLY A 101 -9.97 16.11 -0.82
C GLY A 101 -9.21 17.25 -0.12
N SER A 102 -9.17 18.42 -0.78
CA SER A 102 -8.62 19.64 -0.19
C SER A 102 -9.37 20.03 1.10
N GLY A 103 -8.63 20.42 2.13
CA GLY A 103 -9.19 20.73 3.44
C GLY A 103 -9.59 19.54 4.30
N GLY A 104 -9.39 18.30 3.83
CA GLY A 104 -9.85 17.08 4.50
C GLY A 104 -8.97 16.59 5.66
N GLY A 105 -7.86 17.25 5.99
CA GLY A 105 -6.96 16.80 7.06
C GLY A 105 -6.09 15.62 6.65
N THR A 106 -5.98 14.61 7.52
CA THR A 106 -5.22 13.38 7.26
C THR A 106 -6.10 12.34 6.57
N ALA A 107 -5.58 11.69 5.56
CA ALA A 107 -6.27 10.61 4.84
C ALA A 107 -6.46 9.36 5.72
N GLY A 108 -7.35 8.48 5.29
CA GLY A 108 -7.66 7.25 6.01
C GLY A 108 -6.44 6.33 6.13
N SER A 109 -6.36 5.65 7.29
CA SER A 109 -5.40 4.56 7.50
C SER A 109 -5.85 3.28 6.83
N GLY A 110 -4.92 2.43 6.41
CA GLY A 110 -5.19 1.06 6.03
C GLY A 110 -5.65 0.22 7.23
N VAL A 111 -6.06 -1.01 6.98
CA VAL A 111 -6.48 -1.98 8.00
C VAL A 111 -5.57 -3.21 7.89
N LEU A 112 -5.28 -3.83 9.05
CA LEU A 112 -4.49 -5.07 9.10
C LEU A 112 -5.25 -6.24 8.48
N SER A 113 -4.50 -7.18 7.89
CA SER A 113 -5.01 -8.47 7.45
C SER A 113 -4.61 -9.57 8.44
N TYR A 114 -5.47 -10.57 8.59
CA TYR A 114 -5.31 -11.64 9.58
C TYR A 114 -5.55 -13.02 8.96
N ILE A 115 -4.84 -14.01 9.49
CA ILE A 115 -5.17 -15.44 9.39
C ILE A 115 -5.35 -15.95 10.82
N CYS A 116 -6.53 -16.48 11.15
CA CYS A 116 -6.90 -16.88 12.50
C CYS A 116 -7.49 -18.29 12.53
N ILE A 117 -7.45 -18.92 13.72
CA ILE A 117 -8.09 -20.22 13.98
C ILE A 117 -9.56 -20.08 14.38
N ALA A 118 -9.99 -18.88 14.73
CA ALA A 118 -11.38 -18.50 15.01
C ALA A 118 -11.70 -17.18 14.29
N PRO A 119 -12.97 -16.82 14.02
CA PRO A 119 -13.35 -15.60 13.33
C PRO A 119 -13.31 -14.35 14.25
N ASP A 120 -12.17 -14.14 14.87
CA ASP A 120 -11.86 -12.96 15.69
C ASP A 120 -10.37 -12.57 15.56
N THR A 121 -10.01 -11.38 16.03
CA THR A 121 -8.63 -10.84 15.96
C THR A 121 -7.89 -10.97 17.29
N ALA A 122 -8.39 -11.78 18.24
CA ALA A 122 -7.69 -12.01 19.49
C ALA A 122 -6.32 -12.65 19.25
N ALA A 123 -5.29 -12.18 19.97
CA ALA A 123 -3.92 -12.68 19.78
C ALA A 123 -3.83 -14.20 19.95
N ALA A 124 -4.60 -14.79 20.88
CA ALA A 124 -4.65 -16.24 21.12
C ALA A 124 -5.12 -17.04 19.89
N ASN A 125 -5.92 -16.44 19.01
CA ASN A 125 -6.50 -17.08 17.84
C ASN A 125 -5.75 -16.70 16.55
N THR A 126 -4.79 -15.77 16.61
CA THR A 126 -4.07 -15.26 15.43
C THR A 126 -2.89 -16.18 15.08
N LEU A 127 -2.96 -16.78 13.89
CA LEU A 127 -1.84 -17.52 13.29
C LEU A 127 -0.86 -16.58 12.62
N ALA A 128 -1.37 -15.57 11.87
CA ALA A 128 -0.54 -14.54 11.25
C ALA A 128 -1.32 -13.23 11.10
N VAL A 129 -0.64 -12.11 11.30
CA VAL A 129 -1.15 -10.75 11.07
C VAL A 129 -0.15 -9.97 10.22
N SER A 130 -0.63 -9.10 9.34
CA SER A 130 0.23 -8.36 8.40
C SER A 130 1.24 -7.44 9.08
N GLY A 131 0.93 -6.91 10.27
CA GLY A 131 1.82 -6.01 11.02
C GLY A 131 1.32 -5.76 12.44
N ALA A 132 2.08 -5.01 13.24
CA ALA A 132 1.70 -4.57 14.58
C ALA A 132 0.84 -3.28 14.53
N ALA A 133 1.12 -2.40 13.53
CA ALA A 133 0.30 -1.22 13.27
C ALA A 133 0.04 -1.09 11.77
N ALA A 134 -1.14 -0.55 11.46
CA ALA A 134 -1.56 -0.27 10.10
C ALA A 134 -0.79 0.92 9.50
N ALA A 135 -0.73 0.97 8.17
CA ALA A 135 -0.23 2.13 7.44
C ALA A 135 -1.15 3.34 7.63
N VAL A 136 -0.58 4.53 7.82
CA VAL A 136 -1.34 5.77 8.01
C VAL A 136 -1.40 6.55 6.70
N GLY A 137 -2.48 7.28 6.49
CA GLY A 137 -2.67 8.15 5.34
C GLY A 137 -1.80 9.41 5.38
N GLY A 138 -1.61 10.03 4.21
CA GLY A 138 -0.91 11.30 4.06
C GLY A 138 -1.76 12.49 4.49
N GLY A 139 -1.10 13.58 4.89
CA GLY A 139 -1.75 14.84 5.26
C GLY A 139 -2.15 15.68 4.04
N THR A 140 -3.17 16.51 4.19
CA THR A 140 -3.59 17.49 3.19
C THR A 140 -2.63 18.68 3.16
N GLY A 141 -2.32 19.21 1.98
CA GLY A 141 -1.57 20.46 1.79
C GLY A 141 -2.41 21.66 2.24
N THR A 142 -1.75 22.74 2.65
CA THR A 142 -2.36 24.00 3.05
C THR A 142 -1.72 25.18 2.33
N GLY A 143 -2.22 26.41 2.55
CA GLY A 143 -1.59 27.64 2.04
C GLY A 143 -0.24 27.96 2.68
N ALA A 144 0.11 27.33 3.79
CA ALA A 144 1.31 27.59 4.58
C ALA A 144 2.23 26.35 4.73
N ALA A 145 1.73 25.15 4.46
CA ALA A 145 2.46 23.90 4.66
C ALA A 145 2.14 22.85 3.61
N VAL A 146 3.11 21.97 3.38
CA VAL A 146 2.94 20.76 2.56
C VAL A 146 2.13 19.72 3.35
N GLY A 147 1.47 18.83 2.65
CA GLY A 147 0.87 17.64 3.25
C GLY A 147 1.96 16.70 3.76
N ALA A 148 1.84 16.29 5.01
CA ALA A 148 2.79 15.36 5.62
C ALA A 148 2.75 13.97 4.97
N ALA A 149 3.86 13.29 4.94
CA ALA A 149 3.95 11.89 4.51
C ALA A 149 3.15 10.97 5.47
N GLY A 150 2.46 9.99 4.92
CA GLY A 150 1.86 8.92 5.70
C GLY A 150 2.92 7.95 6.27
N THR A 151 2.69 7.43 7.47
CA THR A 151 3.62 6.50 8.11
C THR A 151 3.45 5.08 7.61
N ALA A 152 4.55 4.33 7.55
CA ALA A 152 4.55 2.92 7.19
C ALA A 152 3.84 2.03 8.22
N GLY A 153 3.27 0.93 7.79
CA GLY A 153 2.87 -0.15 8.68
C GLY A 153 4.11 -0.78 9.33
N THR A 154 3.99 -1.07 10.63
CA THR A 154 5.08 -1.67 11.41
C THR A 154 4.99 -3.20 11.40
N ILE A 155 6.15 -3.86 11.48
CA ILE A 155 6.22 -5.33 11.51
C ILE A 155 5.50 -5.86 12.74
N ALA A 156 4.88 -7.06 12.58
CA ALA A 156 4.35 -7.83 13.71
C ALA A 156 5.49 -8.37 14.59
N THR A 157 5.19 -8.66 15.84
CA THR A 157 6.11 -9.36 16.74
C THR A 157 5.65 -10.80 16.95
N ILE A 158 6.58 -11.72 17.08
CA ILE A 158 6.27 -13.15 17.31
C ILE A 158 5.42 -13.32 18.57
N GLY A 159 5.67 -12.54 19.62
CA GLY A 159 4.91 -12.61 20.89
C GLY A 159 3.42 -12.27 20.77
N ALA A 160 3.00 -11.62 19.67
CA ALA A 160 1.58 -11.38 19.38
C ALA A 160 0.89 -12.57 18.68
N MET A 161 1.61 -13.65 18.40
CA MET A 161 1.15 -14.82 17.67
C MET A 161 1.56 -16.09 18.42
N PRO A 162 0.72 -16.64 19.31
CA PRO A 162 1.08 -17.78 20.17
C PRO A 162 1.52 -19.05 19.43
N LEU A 163 1.05 -19.21 18.18
CA LEU A 163 1.42 -20.33 17.31
C LEU A 163 2.76 -20.12 16.57
N ALA A 164 3.45 -19.03 16.83
CA ALA A 164 4.70 -18.67 16.14
C ALA A 164 5.83 -19.70 16.34
N GLY A 165 5.86 -20.41 17.46
CA GLY A 165 6.87 -21.47 17.72
C GLY A 165 6.76 -22.68 16.80
N LEU A 166 5.67 -22.80 16.02
CA LEU A 166 5.40 -23.96 15.17
C LEU A 166 5.84 -23.76 13.70
N GLY A 167 6.31 -22.58 13.33
CA GLY A 167 6.66 -22.24 11.94
C GLY A 167 7.82 -21.29 11.79
N GLN A 168 8.20 -21.04 10.54
CA GLN A 168 9.18 -20.01 10.18
C GLN A 168 8.45 -18.74 9.76
N PHE A 169 8.85 -17.60 10.31
CA PHE A 169 8.30 -16.29 10.02
C PHE A 169 9.35 -15.38 9.37
N ALA A 170 8.89 -14.56 8.43
CA ALA A 170 9.63 -13.43 7.91
C ALA A 170 8.72 -12.20 7.95
N PHE A 171 9.21 -11.12 8.54
CA PHE A 171 8.51 -9.86 8.67
C PHE A 171 9.19 -8.81 7.81
N ILE A 172 8.40 -8.09 7.03
CA ILE A 172 8.86 -7.04 6.12
C ILE A 172 8.11 -5.76 6.49
N ALA A 173 8.84 -4.71 6.84
CA ALA A 173 8.24 -3.41 7.15
C ALA A 173 7.62 -2.79 5.89
N GLY A 174 6.60 -1.97 6.09
CA GLY A 174 6.09 -1.10 5.05
C GLY A 174 7.08 0.04 4.74
N GLN A 175 6.73 0.85 3.74
CA GLN A 175 7.46 2.05 3.36
C GLN A 175 6.61 3.29 3.67
N ILE A 176 7.23 4.35 4.18
CA ILE A 176 6.58 5.65 4.37
C ILE A 176 6.11 6.21 3.02
N GLY A 177 5.05 7.00 3.04
CA GLY A 177 4.68 7.85 1.90
C GLY A 177 5.68 9.00 1.75
N ILE A 178 5.50 9.85 0.74
CA ILE A 178 6.33 11.04 0.54
C ILE A 178 5.50 12.30 0.77
N ALA A 179 6.10 13.30 1.41
CA ALA A 179 5.47 14.61 1.61
C ALA A 179 5.14 15.30 0.27
N GLY A 180 4.15 16.18 0.30
CA GLY A 180 3.75 17.00 -0.85
C GLY A 180 4.82 18.00 -1.26
N GLY A 181 4.69 18.56 -2.47
CA GLY A 181 5.52 19.64 -2.98
C GLY A 181 5.32 20.96 -2.20
N ALA A 182 6.37 21.76 -2.14
CA ALA A 182 6.42 23.01 -1.36
C ALA A 182 5.34 24.03 -1.77
N VAL A 183 4.88 24.80 -0.81
CA VAL A 183 3.90 25.90 -1.03
C VAL A 183 4.40 27.00 -1.97
N ALA A 184 5.71 27.20 -2.01
CA ALA A 184 6.35 28.15 -2.94
C ALA A 184 6.43 27.64 -4.39
N GLY A 185 5.84 26.50 -4.67
CA GLY A 185 5.85 25.82 -5.97
C GLY A 185 7.01 24.85 -6.09
N ALA A 186 6.68 23.56 -6.11
CA ALA A 186 7.63 22.48 -6.37
C ALA A 186 6.89 21.25 -6.89
N ALA A 187 7.60 20.43 -7.67
CA ALA A 187 7.13 19.10 -8.02
C ALA A 187 6.81 18.28 -6.77
N GLY A 188 5.90 17.35 -6.89
CA GLY A 188 5.62 16.39 -5.85
C GLY A 188 6.85 15.53 -5.52
N GLY A 189 7.02 15.16 -4.26
CA GLY A 189 8.12 14.30 -3.84
C GLY A 189 8.02 12.92 -4.47
N ALA A 190 9.11 12.44 -5.07
CA ALA A 190 9.18 11.14 -5.70
C ALA A 190 9.47 10.04 -4.66
N GLN A 191 8.78 8.89 -4.83
CA GLN A 191 8.99 7.70 -4.02
C GLN A 191 10.21 6.94 -4.52
N THR A 192 11.13 6.62 -3.64
CA THR A 192 12.27 5.74 -3.96
C THR A 192 11.86 4.29 -3.76
N ILE A 193 12.10 3.45 -4.78
CA ILE A 193 11.94 2.01 -4.65
C ILE A 193 13.17 1.46 -3.93
N PRO A 194 13.06 0.90 -2.72
CA PRO A 194 14.23 0.38 -2.01
C PRO A 194 14.78 -0.87 -2.69
N VAL A 195 16.10 -0.98 -2.74
CA VAL A 195 16.84 -2.13 -3.34
C VAL A 195 16.71 -3.40 -2.50
N THR A 196 16.25 -3.31 -1.25
CA THR A 196 16.22 -4.43 -0.30
C THR A 196 14.88 -4.51 0.43
N SER A 197 14.34 -5.71 0.51
CA SER A 197 13.36 -6.18 1.50
C SER A 197 11.98 -5.49 1.60
N VAL A 198 11.53 -4.69 0.64
CA VAL A 198 10.17 -4.15 0.64
C VAL A 198 9.34 -4.82 -0.46
N LEU A 199 8.12 -5.25 -0.16
CA LEU A 199 7.18 -5.82 -1.13
C LEU A 199 6.09 -4.82 -1.54
N THR A 200 5.90 -3.76 -0.77
CA THR A 200 4.87 -2.74 -0.96
C THR A 200 5.47 -1.36 -0.79
N THR A 201 5.14 -0.40 -1.64
CA THR A 201 5.68 0.96 -1.53
C THR A 201 4.65 1.96 -1.00
N GLY A 202 5.11 3.00 -0.33
CA GLY A 202 4.30 4.18 -0.03
C GLY A 202 3.88 4.92 -1.30
N GLY A 203 2.93 5.83 -1.19
CA GLY A 203 2.51 6.73 -2.27
C GLY A 203 3.47 7.91 -2.43
N ALA A 204 3.58 8.44 -3.66
CA ALA A 204 4.32 9.66 -3.94
C ALA A 204 3.54 10.92 -3.54
N GLY A 205 4.23 12.04 -3.30
CA GLY A 205 3.62 13.31 -2.93
C GLY A 205 3.00 14.05 -4.13
N GLY A 206 1.90 14.77 -3.91
CA GLY A 206 1.33 15.70 -4.88
C GLY A 206 2.16 16.97 -5.01
N ALA A 207 2.07 17.67 -6.15
CA ALA A 207 2.80 18.89 -6.36
C ALA A 207 2.19 20.09 -5.63
N GLY A 208 3.04 21.03 -5.20
CA GLY A 208 2.62 22.36 -4.74
C GLY A 208 2.82 23.41 -5.84
N THR A 209 2.17 24.59 -5.72
CA THR A 209 2.26 25.64 -6.75
C THR A 209 2.09 27.05 -6.17
N THR A 210 2.62 28.02 -6.91
CA THR A 210 2.30 29.46 -6.78
C THR A 210 1.83 30.02 -8.12
N SER A 211 2.76 30.43 -8.98
CA SER A 211 2.49 31.07 -10.28
C SER A 211 2.79 30.18 -11.49
N ALA A 212 3.21 28.94 -11.29
CA ALA A 212 3.55 27.99 -12.34
C ALA A 212 2.95 26.61 -12.05
N ASP A 213 2.87 25.79 -13.10
CA ASP A 213 2.45 24.40 -13.03
C ASP A 213 3.64 23.51 -12.67
N PHE A 214 3.41 22.48 -11.84
CA PHE A 214 4.44 21.53 -11.42
C PHE A 214 3.98 20.08 -11.55
N ALA A 215 4.93 19.20 -11.90
CA ALA A 215 4.71 17.77 -12.04
C ALA A 215 4.37 17.12 -10.69
N GLY A 216 3.50 16.11 -10.70
CA GLY A 216 3.26 15.25 -9.56
C GLY A 216 4.47 14.37 -9.23
N GLY A 217 4.54 13.84 -8.01
CA GLY A 217 5.56 12.87 -7.61
C GLY A 217 5.38 11.54 -8.33
N GLY A 218 6.47 10.94 -8.75
CA GLY A 218 6.50 9.62 -9.35
C GLY A 218 7.35 8.63 -8.57
N PHE A 219 7.86 7.60 -9.24
CA PHE A 219 8.80 6.65 -8.68
C PHE A 219 10.17 6.83 -9.30
N THR A 220 11.22 6.98 -8.47
CA THR A 220 12.60 6.98 -8.97
C THR A 220 12.98 5.58 -9.45
N ALA A 221 13.60 5.50 -10.62
CA ALA A 221 14.08 4.23 -11.15
C ALA A 221 15.19 3.67 -10.26
N ILE A 222 15.11 2.36 -9.99
CA ILE A 222 16.28 1.61 -9.56
C ILE A 222 17.07 1.29 -10.83
N THR A 223 18.23 1.92 -11.01
CA THR A 223 19.15 1.55 -12.09
C THR A 223 19.47 0.05 -11.98
N ALA A 224 19.26 -0.70 -13.06
CA ALA A 224 19.52 -2.15 -13.19
C ALA A 224 18.56 -3.12 -12.47
N SER A 225 17.30 -2.76 -12.26
CA SER A 225 16.28 -3.68 -11.71
C SER A 225 15.22 -4.00 -12.76
N LEU A 226 14.73 -5.25 -12.76
CA LEU A 226 13.55 -5.67 -13.54
C LEU A 226 12.29 -4.83 -13.24
N LEU A 227 12.27 -4.13 -12.10
CA LEU A 227 11.16 -3.26 -11.69
C LEU A 227 11.23 -1.85 -12.30
N SER A 228 12.37 -1.44 -12.87
CA SER A 228 12.55 -0.09 -13.41
C SER A 228 11.64 0.23 -14.60
N GLU A 229 11.34 -0.77 -15.43
CA GLU A 229 10.48 -0.63 -16.61
C GLU A 229 8.98 -0.76 -16.31
N ALA A 230 8.64 -1.35 -15.16
CA ALA A 230 7.28 -1.67 -14.77
C ALA A 230 6.73 -0.73 -13.67
N ARG A 231 7.16 0.51 -13.62
CA ARG A 231 6.72 1.48 -12.61
C ARG A 231 5.53 2.32 -13.10
N PRO A 232 4.69 2.87 -12.19
CA PRO A 232 3.67 3.86 -12.57
C PRO A 232 4.31 5.10 -13.20
N ALA A 233 3.68 5.63 -14.25
CA ALA A 233 4.18 6.81 -14.96
C ALA A 233 4.09 8.07 -14.09
N THR A 234 5.14 8.88 -14.06
CA THR A 234 5.16 10.17 -13.36
C THR A 234 4.28 11.18 -14.12
N PRO A 235 3.30 11.84 -13.45
CA PRO A 235 2.46 12.84 -14.09
C PRO A 235 3.28 14.08 -14.54
N ALA A 236 2.98 14.59 -15.73
CA ALA A 236 3.52 15.87 -16.20
C ALA A 236 2.92 17.05 -15.38
N ALA A 237 3.48 18.26 -15.57
CA ALA A 237 2.93 19.50 -15.00
C ALA A 237 1.54 19.83 -15.58
N GLY A 238 0.72 20.55 -14.84
CA GLY A 238 -0.64 20.94 -15.22
C GLY A 238 -1.72 20.10 -14.49
N THR A 239 -2.92 20.01 -15.06
CA THR A 239 -4.05 19.28 -14.46
C THR A 239 -3.96 17.77 -14.77
N VAL A 240 -2.90 17.10 -14.35
CA VAL A 240 -2.69 15.67 -14.64
C VAL A 240 -2.82 14.84 -13.38
N ALA A 241 -3.70 13.84 -13.41
CA ALA A 241 -3.85 12.89 -12.31
C ALA A 241 -2.63 11.97 -12.20
N GLY A 242 -2.31 11.55 -10.98
CA GLY A 242 -1.31 10.55 -10.69
C GLY A 242 -1.72 9.18 -11.23
N SER A 243 -0.76 8.45 -11.80
CA SER A 243 -0.97 7.06 -12.20
C SER A 243 -1.22 6.18 -10.99
N GLY A 244 -2.16 5.24 -11.11
CA GLY A 244 -2.42 4.25 -10.09
C GLY A 244 -1.26 3.26 -9.94
N GLY A 245 -1.06 2.79 -8.70
CA GLY A 245 -0.19 1.67 -8.41
C GLY A 245 -0.81 0.34 -8.83
N PHE A 246 0.02 -0.68 -8.95
CA PHE A 246 -0.41 -2.02 -9.34
C PHE A 246 0.46 -3.10 -8.71
N LEU A 247 -0.01 -4.34 -8.76
CA LEU A 247 0.70 -5.52 -8.29
C LEU A 247 1.45 -6.17 -9.45
N LEU A 248 2.75 -6.39 -9.27
CA LEU A 248 3.55 -7.29 -10.10
C LEU A 248 3.60 -8.67 -9.47
N GLY A 249 3.65 -9.70 -10.28
CA GLY A 249 3.73 -11.08 -9.79
C GLY A 249 4.26 -12.05 -10.83
N PRO A 250 4.54 -13.28 -10.38
CA PRO A 250 4.98 -14.37 -11.26
C PRO A 250 4.02 -14.60 -12.44
N PRO A 251 4.48 -15.12 -13.58
CA PRO A 251 5.84 -15.63 -13.80
C PRO A 251 6.88 -14.59 -14.21
N ARG A 252 6.47 -13.37 -14.58
CA ARG A 252 7.38 -12.38 -15.19
C ARG A 252 8.13 -11.53 -14.17
N TYR A 253 7.50 -11.24 -13.04
CA TYR A 253 8.06 -10.37 -12.01
C TYR A 253 7.96 -11.02 -10.62
N PRO A 254 8.86 -10.67 -9.68
CA PRO A 254 8.64 -11.00 -8.27
C PRO A 254 7.38 -10.32 -7.75
N LEU A 255 6.80 -10.86 -6.67
CA LEU A 255 5.65 -10.22 -6.01
C LEU A 255 6.09 -8.85 -5.47
N PHE A 256 5.53 -7.78 -6.04
CA PHE A 256 5.83 -6.41 -5.65
C PHE A 256 4.64 -5.49 -5.96
N SER A 257 4.28 -4.62 -5.03
CA SER A 257 3.17 -3.70 -5.19
C SER A 257 3.63 -2.24 -5.15
N PHE A 258 3.23 -1.47 -6.16
CA PHE A 258 3.50 -0.04 -6.25
C PHE A 258 2.40 0.80 -5.61
N GLY A 259 2.80 1.88 -4.96
CA GLY A 259 1.89 2.96 -4.53
C GLY A 259 1.40 3.80 -5.72
N GLY A 260 0.49 4.71 -5.43
CA GLY A 260 0.02 5.70 -6.40
C GLY A 260 1.02 6.85 -6.59
N CYS A 261 1.12 7.38 -7.80
CA CYS A 261 1.82 8.62 -8.08
C CYS A 261 1.05 9.82 -7.53
N GLY A 262 1.74 10.90 -7.20
CA GLY A 262 1.11 12.17 -6.81
C GLY A 262 0.47 12.88 -8.00
N GLY A 263 -0.57 13.65 -7.75
CA GLY A 263 -1.19 14.56 -8.73
C GLY A 263 -0.33 15.78 -8.99
N SER A 264 -0.37 16.31 -10.20
CA SER A 264 0.33 17.53 -10.60
C SER A 264 -0.38 18.78 -10.07
N ALA A 265 0.35 19.87 -9.90
CA ALA A 265 -0.21 21.16 -9.51
C ALA A 265 -0.45 22.04 -10.73
N ALA A 266 -1.52 22.83 -10.69
CA ALA A 266 -1.89 23.77 -11.74
C ALA A 266 -2.15 25.17 -11.18
N ASN A 267 -1.59 26.19 -11.83
CA ASN A 267 -1.69 27.57 -11.38
C ASN A 267 -3.11 28.15 -11.59
N ALA A 268 -3.69 27.97 -12.76
CA ALA A 268 -4.95 28.62 -13.16
C ALA A 268 -6.14 27.66 -13.22
N THR A 269 -5.91 26.36 -12.95
CA THR A 269 -6.94 25.32 -13.06
C THR A 269 -6.90 24.39 -11.85
N ALA A 270 -7.70 23.33 -11.84
CA ALA A 270 -7.71 22.33 -10.79
C ALA A 270 -6.39 21.55 -10.75
N GLY A 271 -5.90 21.24 -9.57
CA GLY A 271 -4.79 20.31 -9.35
C GLY A 271 -5.21 18.89 -9.69
N GLY A 272 -4.25 18.06 -10.12
CA GLY A 272 -4.46 16.66 -10.44
C GLY A 272 -4.74 15.83 -9.19
N ALA A 273 -5.62 14.83 -9.28
CA ALA A 273 -5.83 13.85 -8.23
C ALA A 273 -4.59 12.94 -8.08
N GLY A 274 -4.32 12.44 -6.90
CA GLY A 274 -3.35 11.39 -6.65
C GLY A 274 -3.85 10.04 -7.18
N GLY A 275 -2.92 9.16 -7.60
CA GLY A 275 -3.22 7.81 -8.04
C GLY A 275 -3.51 6.89 -6.85
N ASN A 276 -4.37 5.88 -7.04
CA ASN A 276 -4.63 4.84 -6.04
C ASN A 276 -3.41 3.92 -5.89
N GLY A 277 -3.22 3.36 -4.71
CA GLY A 277 -2.20 2.34 -4.44
C GLY A 277 -2.62 0.97 -4.95
N GLY A 278 -1.64 0.15 -5.38
CA GLY A 278 -1.79 -1.29 -5.54
C GLY A 278 -1.94 -1.99 -4.20
N PRO A 279 -2.23 -3.30 -4.14
CA PRO A 279 -2.48 -4.06 -2.91
C PRO A 279 -1.42 -3.82 -1.84
N GLY A 280 -1.86 -3.41 -0.66
CA GLY A 280 -1.01 -3.07 0.49
C GLY A 280 -0.21 -1.79 0.36
N SER A 281 -0.25 -1.09 -0.76
CA SER A 281 0.56 0.10 -1.04
C SER A 281 -0.21 1.40 -0.81
N GLY A 282 0.52 2.47 -0.54
CA GLY A 282 -0.06 3.79 -0.24
C GLY A 282 -0.65 4.49 -1.46
N GLY A 283 -1.69 5.29 -1.28
CA GLY A 283 -2.23 6.20 -2.29
C GLY A 283 -1.35 7.44 -2.48
N GLY A 284 -1.29 8.00 -3.68
CA GLY A 284 -0.57 9.24 -3.99
C GLY A 284 -1.26 10.49 -3.46
N GLY A 285 -0.51 11.55 -3.15
CA GLY A 285 -1.04 12.84 -2.74
C GLY A 285 -1.65 13.62 -3.89
N GLY A 286 -2.68 14.45 -3.65
CA GLY A 286 -3.27 15.35 -4.64
C GLY A 286 -2.43 16.62 -4.86
N GLY A 287 -2.47 17.18 -6.06
CA GLY A 287 -1.80 18.44 -6.43
C GLY A 287 -2.58 19.67 -6.03
N ALA A 288 -1.88 20.77 -5.73
CA ALA A 288 -2.52 22.08 -5.45
C ALA A 288 -3.08 22.71 -6.72
N GLY A 289 -4.15 23.53 -6.60
CA GLY A 289 -4.78 24.19 -7.73
C GLY A 289 -5.89 25.15 -7.29
N THR A 290 -6.63 25.76 -8.24
CA THR A 290 -7.83 26.54 -7.96
C THR A 290 -8.91 25.68 -7.31
N THR A 291 -8.89 24.38 -7.58
CA THR A 291 -9.51 23.33 -6.78
C THR A 291 -8.42 22.31 -6.54
N GLY A 292 -8.11 22.04 -5.26
CA GLY A 292 -7.07 21.07 -4.92
C GLY A 292 -7.49 19.65 -5.33
N GLY A 293 -6.56 18.89 -5.91
CA GLY A 293 -6.76 17.51 -6.27
C GLY A 293 -6.97 16.63 -5.05
N ARG A 294 -7.86 15.62 -5.14
CA ARG A 294 -8.06 14.62 -4.11
C ARG A 294 -6.83 13.70 -4.06
N GLY A 295 -6.43 13.26 -2.88
CA GLY A 295 -5.46 12.16 -2.76
C GLY A 295 -6.07 10.83 -3.22
N GLY A 296 -5.22 9.93 -3.70
CA GLY A 296 -5.59 8.57 -4.10
C GLY A 296 -5.91 7.67 -2.91
N ASP A 297 -6.70 6.64 -3.12
CA ASP A 297 -6.99 5.64 -2.11
C ASP A 297 -5.79 4.70 -1.93
N GLY A 298 -5.51 4.23 -0.72
CA GLY A 298 -4.57 3.16 -0.46
C GLY A 298 -5.09 1.83 -0.98
N GLY A 299 -4.20 0.94 -1.39
CA GLY A 299 -4.57 -0.39 -1.86
C GLY A 299 -5.07 -1.29 -0.74
N GLY A 300 -6.09 -2.10 -1.02
CA GLY A 300 -6.58 -3.12 -0.10
C GLY A 300 -5.51 -4.17 0.21
N GLY A 301 -5.69 -4.91 1.29
CA GLY A 301 -4.81 -6.01 1.67
C GLY A 301 -4.88 -7.19 0.68
N LEU A 302 -3.97 -8.14 0.89
CA LEU A 302 -3.87 -9.37 0.11
C LEU A 302 -3.41 -10.50 1.03
N VAL A 303 -4.08 -11.65 0.97
CA VAL A 303 -3.61 -12.87 1.62
C VAL A 303 -3.48 -13.97 0.57
N ILE A 304 -2.30 -14.60 0.52
CA ILE A 304 -2.02 -15.73 -0.38
C ILE A 304 -1.70 -16.94 0.50
N ILE A 305 -2.38 -18.05 0.29
CA ILE A 305 -2.10 -19.32 0.97
C ILE A 305 -1.73 -20.37 -0.08
N CYS A 306 -0.56 -20.95 0.08
CA CYS A 306 -0.06 -22.08 -0.71
C CYS A 306 0.04 -23.30 0.22
N ALA A 307 -0.55 -24.42 -0.19
CA ALA A 307 -0.48 -25.67 0.54
C ALA A 307 -0.02 -26.82 -0.39
N TRP A 308 0.92 -27.66 0.05
CA TRP A 308 1.48 -28.77 -0.75
C TRP A 308 1.90 -29.99 0.09
#